data_8dd14e72b66cdbaf3b1e7db352f5fad4
#
_entry.id   8dd14e72b66cdbaf3b1e7db352f5fad4
#
_cell.length_a   1.000
_cell.length_b   1.000
_cell.length_c   1.000
_cell.angle_alpha   90.00
_cell.angle_beta   90.00
_cell.angle_gamma   90.00
#
_symmetry.space_group_name_H-M   'P 1'
#
loop_
_entity.id
_entity.type
_entity.pdbx_description
1 polymer ?
#
loop_
_entity_poly.entity_id
_entity_poly.type
_entity_poly.pdbx_seq_one_letter_code
_entity_poly.pdbx_strand_id
1 'polypeptide(L)'
;MKKIFHILCWLILISTTSQAQRYQATVSPGQSIQAAIEAAPEHATKPYIIFIKNGTYNQKVIIDKPNIVLLGENRDSTRIINAETAASRKIKEYKGQPVNMGVIVLQKGADDCIISGLTVYNNYGTTVEQTTVHQMAIYGQATRTIVINCNVWADGNDALSLWAPDGGMYYHADLYLRCPGVDFLCPRGWCYATRCTFYGDGRALIWHDGRGNPDKKLVITDSHFDSKRPVTLGRYHHDSQFFLLNCTMTSKIIDHPIGYAYSDQVLDSIPWGNRVYMYNVKRDGGNFAWMENNLEKAKGSPKASEINAKWTFGGAWDPEAKIQALWSVLAYKKGQFVNYKTEK
;
A
#
# COMPACT_ATOMS: atom_id res chain seq x y z
N MET A 1 -67.12 51.70 -13.16
CA MET A 1 -66.45 50.43 -13.61
C MET A 1 -65.02 50.45 -13.13
N LYS A 2 -64.71 49.75 -12.02
CA LYS A 2 -63.36 49.63 -11.46
C LYS A 2 -62.73 48.30 -11.96
N LYS A 3 -61.65 48.37 -12.75
CA LYS A 3 -60.90 47.22 -13.18
C LYS A 3 -59.91 46.81 -12.07
N ILE A 4 -60.10 45.61 -11.53
CA ILE A 4 -59.17 44.98 -10.58
C ILE A 4 -58.12 44.26 -11.37
N PHE A 5 -56.88 44.72 -11.20
CA PHE A 5 -55.65 44.03 -11.77
C PHE A 5 -55.21 42.97 -10.78
N HIS A 6 -55.32 41.72 -11.16
CA HIS A 6 -54.71 40.61 -10.39
C HIS A 6 -53.25 40.43 -10.84
N ILE A 7 -52.33 40.74 -9.93
CA ILE A 7 -50.91 40.45 -10.11
C ILE A 7 -50.72 39.04 -9.58
N LEU A 8 -50.45 38.10 -10.50
CA LEU A 8 -50.09 36.73 -10.20
C LEU A 8 -48.58 36.67 -9.94
N CYS A 9 -48.15 36.65 -8.66
CA CYS A 9 -46.77 36.41 -8.28
C CYS A 9 -46.44 34.93 -8.47
N TRP A 10 -45.66 34.62 -9.49
CA TRP A 10 -45.01 33.30 -9.64
C TRP A 10 -43.82 33.22 -8.68
N LEU A 11 -43.98 32.48 -7.58
CA LEU A 11 -42.88 32.05 -6.74
C LEU A 11 -42.10 30.93 -7.50
N ILE A 12 -40.96 31.29 -8.09
CA ILE A 12 -40.01 30.33 -8.63
C ILE A 12 -39.32 29.72 -7.41
N LEU A 13 -39.74 28.52 -7.03
CA LEU A 13 -38.95 27.65 -6.12
C LEU A 13 -37.69 27.22 -6.85
N ILE A 14 -36.57 27.90 -6.60
CA ILE A 14 -35.24 27.41 -6.98
C ILE A 14 -34.92 26.27 -6.02
N SER A 15 -35.21 25.04 -6.43
CA SER A 15 -34.69 23.84 -5.76
C SER A 15 -33.20 23.80 -6.01
N THR A 16 -32.42 24.33 -5.10
CA THR A 16 -30.97 24.05 -5.03
C THR A 16 -30.81 22.57 -4.68
N THR A 17 -30.66 21.72 -5.67
CA THR A 17 -30.16 20.37 -5.44
C THR A 17 -28.77 20.52 -4.85
N SER A 18 -28.67 20.38 -3.54
CA SER A 18 -27.37 20.21 -2.85
C SER A 18 -26.73 18.98 -3.46
N GLN A 19 -25.80 19.17 -4.40
CA GLN A 19 -24.90 18.10 -4.76
C GLN A 19 -24.17 17.72 -3.47
N ALA A 20 -24.45 16.52 -2.97
CA ALA A 20 -23.75 15.99 -1.80
C ALA A 20 -22.25 16.17 -2.05
N GLN A 21 -21.58 16.88 -1.14
CA GLN A 21 -20.17 17.20 -1.26
C GLN A 21 -19.40 15.88 -1.39
N ARG A 22 -18.79 15.65 -2.55
CA ARG A 22 -18.11 14.40 -2.89
C ARG A 22 -16.93 14.10 -1.95
N TYR A 23 -16.32 15.16 -1.41
CA TYR A 23 -15.17 15.09 -0.50
C TYR A 23 -15.48 15.91 0.75
N GLN A 24 -14.99 15.47 1.92
CA GLN A 24 -15.13 16.20 3.18
C GLN A 24 -14.11 17.33 3.28
N ALA A 25 -12.94 17.18 2.63
CA ALA A 25 -11.94 18.23 2.53
C ALA A 25 -11.28 18.21 1.15
N THR A 26 -10.81 19.37 0.70
CA THR A 26 -9.98 19.52 -0.50
C THR A 26 -8.72 20.28 -0.11
N VAL A 27 -7.56 19.75 -0.49
CA VAL A 27 -6.25 20.35 -0.22
C VAL A 27 -5.61 20.75 -1.55
N SER A 28 -5.26 22.03 -1.66
CA SER A 28 -4.55 22.60 -2.82
C SER A 28 -3.07 22.82 -2.49
N PRO A 29 -2.18 22.98 -3.49
CA PRO A 29 -0.79 23.31 -3.25
C PRO A 29 -0.62 24.49 -2.29
N GLY A 30 0.33 24.37 -1.36
CA GLY A 30 0.56 25.34 -0.30
C GLY A 30 -0.32 25.13 0.96
N GLN A 31 -1.35 24.30 0.91
CA GLN A 31 -2.16 23.96 2.09
C GLN A 31 -1.62 22.73 2.84
N SER A 32 -2.03 22.56 4.09
CA SER A 32 -1.64 21.46 4.95
C SER A 32 -2.58 20.26 4.79
N ILE A 33 -2.03 19.11 4.38
CA ILE A 33 -2.73 17.82 4.40
C ILE A 33 -3.01 17.42 5.85
N GLN A 34 -2.06 17.69 6.75
CA GLN A 34 -2.19 17.38 8.18
C GLN A 34 -3.39 18.10 8.81
N ALA A 35 -3.59 19.39 8.48
CA ALA A 35 -4.74 20.15 8.99
C ALA A 35 -6.09 19.55 8.53
N ALA A 36 -6.14 19.02 7.30
CA ALA A 36 -7.34 18.33 6.81
C ALA A 36 -7.62 17.01 7.56
N ILE A 37 -6.58 16.27 7.96
CA ILE A 37 -6.70 15.06 8.79
C ILE A 37 -7.14 15.45 10.20
N GLU A 38 -6.59 16.51 10.78
CA GLU A 38 -6.94 17.00 12.12
C GLU A 38 -8.42 17.44 12.22
N ALA A 39 -8.97 17.98 11.13
CA ALA A 39 -10.38 18.36 11.02
C ALA A 39 -11.34 17.15 10.94
N ALA A 40 -10.83 15.93 10.66
CA ALA A 40 -11.66 14.73 10.62
C ALA A 40 -12.17 14.35 12.04
N PRO A 41 -13.35 13.72 12.15
CA PRO A 41 -13.84 13.21 13.43
C PRO A 41 -12.86 12.19 14.05
N GLU A 42 -12.67 12.25 15.38
CA GLU A 42 -11.75 11.34 16.10
C GLU A 42 -12.14 9.86 15.95
N HIS A 43 -13.43 9.56 15.89
CA HIS A 43 -13.97 8.21 15.77
C HIS A 43 -14.85 8.09 14.53
N ALA A 44 -14.32 8.45 13.36
CA ALA A 44 -15.07 8.35 12.12
C ALA A 44 -15.48 6.90 11.85
N THR A 45 -16.78 6.64 11.70
CA THR A 45 -17.35 5.32 11.33
C THR A 45 -17.58 5.19 9.82
N LYS A 46 -17.44 6.30 9.09
CA LYS A 46 -17.56 6.38 7.63
C LYS A 46 -16.30 7.01 7.05
N PRO A 47 -15.96 6.70 5.80
CA PRO A 47 -14.80 7.29 5.15
C PRO A 47 -14.83 8.82 5.16
N TYR A 48 -13.77 9.44 5.68
CA TYR A 48 -13.52 10.88 5.60
C TYR A 48 -12.53 11.12 4.46
N ILE A 49 -13.05 11.62 3.35
CA ILE A 49 -12.32 11.71 2.09
C ILE A 49 -11.69 13.09 1.97
N ILE A 50 -10.35 13.10 1.91
CA ILE A 50 -9.52 14.27 1.69
C ILE A 50 -9.01 14.21 0.24
N PHE A 51 -9.54 15.08 -0.61
CA PHE A 51 -9.10 15.19 -2.00
C PHE A 51 -7.90 16.13 -2.09
N ILE A 52 -6.80 15.62 -2.65
CA ILE A 52 -5.52 16.34 -2.76
C ILE A 52 -5.29 16.66 -4.24
N LYS A 53 -5.32 17.95 -4.57
CA LYS A 53 -5.11 18.43 -5.93
C LYS A 53 -3.68 18.18 -6.41
N ASN A 54 -3.50 18.17 -7.73
CA ASN A 54 -2.18 18.07 -8.34
C ASN A 54 -1.22 19.14 -7.79
N GLY A 55 0.00 18.73 -7.47
CA GLY A 55 1.04 19.56 -6.90
C GLY A 55 2.01 18.78 -6.04
N THR A 56 3.07 19.44 -5.60
CA THR A 56 4.07 18.88 -4.69
C THR A 56 3.84 19.42 -3.27
N TYR A 57 3.71 18.51 -2.33
CA TYR A 57 3.47 18.77 -0.92
C TYR A 57 4.68 18.27 -0.12
N ASN A 58 5.56 19.19 0.26
CA ASN A 58 6.75 18.88 1.07
C ASN A 58 6.33 18.78 2.54
N GLN A 59 5.66 17.69 2.88
CA GLN A 59 5.03 17.49 4.19
C GLN A 59 5.24 16.06 4.69
N LYS A 60 5.43 15.93 6.01
CA LYS A 60 5.18 14.68 6.71
C LYS A 60 3.70 14.62 7.06
N VAL A 61 3.08 13.49 6.83
CA VAL A 61 1.64 13.27 7.06
C VAL A 61 1.46 12.17 8.08
N ILE A 62 0.72 12.45 9.14
CA ILE A 62 0.43 11.51 10.23
C ILE A 62 -1.07 11.25 10.27
N ILE A 63 -1.46 10.00 10.06
CA ILE A 63 -2.83 9.54 10.17
C ILE A 63 -2.98 8.85 11.52
N ASP A 64 -3.70 9.47 12.42
CA ASP A 64 -3.95 8.99 13.79
C ASP A 64 -5.43 8.65 14.06
N LYS A 65 -6.28 8.75 13.03
CA LYS A 65 -7.72 8.51 13.08
C LYS A 65 -8.15 7.45 12.10
N PRO A 66 -9.18 6.64 12.41
CA PRO A 66 -9.69 5.62 11.49
C PRO A 66 -10.45 6.22 10.30
N ASN A 67 -10.62 5.41 9.27
CA ASN A 67 -11.43 5.72 8.10
C ASN A 67 -11.00 6.97 7.29
N ILE A 68 -9.74 7.39 7.40
CA ILE A 68 -9.20 8.47 6.55
C ILE A 68 -8.93 7.93 5.13
N VAL A 69 -9.39 8.68 4.15
CA VAL A 69 -9.10 8.43 2.73
C VAL A 69 -8.30 9.60 2.17
N LEU A 70 -7.04 9.38 1.85
CA LEU A 70 -6.23 10.33 1.08
C LEU A 70 -6.40 10.00 -0.40
N LEU A 71 -7.01 10.90 -1.16
CA LEU A 71 -7.29 10.72 -2.58
C LEU A 71 -6.56 11.80 -3.39
N GLY A 72 -5.50 11.43 -4.07
CA GLY A 72 -4.82 12.29 -5.04
C GLY A 72 -5.62 12.46 -6.33
N GLU A 73 -5.56 13.63 -6.91
CA GLU A 73 -6.20 13.94 -8.19
C GLU A 73 -5.61 13.15 -9.35
N ASN A 74 -4.28 12.95 -9.34
CA ASN A 74 -3.56 12.13 -10.31
C ASN A 74 -2.30 11.55 -9.68
N ARG A 75 -2.07 10.25 -9.88
CA ARG A 75 -0.97 9.50 -9.27
C ARG A 75 0.41 10.14 -9.48
N ASP A 76 0.69 10.62 -10.66
CA ASP A 76 2.03 11.10 -11.03
C ASP A 76 2.21 12.59 -10.71
N SER A 77 1.11 13.33 -10.61
CA SER A 77 1.09 14.79 -10.44
C SER A 77 0.73 15.25 -9.01
N THR A 78 0.10 14.38 -8.19
CA THR A 78 -0.13 14.65 -6.76
C THR A 78 0.98 13.97 -5.96
N ARG A 79 1.94 14.77 -5.44
CA ARG A 79 3.16 14.22 -4.86
C ARG A 79 3.34 14.69 -3.41
N ILE A 80 3.37 13.77 -2.47
CA ILE A 80 3.72 14.00 -1.07
C ILE A 80 5.18 13.58 -0.88
N ILE A 81 6.06 14.52 -0.59
CA ILE A 81 7.50 14.30 -0.53
C ILE A 81 8.04 14.82 0.80
N ASN A 82 8.89 14.04 1.46
CA ASN A 82 9.65 14.52 2.60
C ASN A 82 10.93 13.69 2.78
N ALA A 83 11.91 14.25 3.47
CA ALA A 83 13.15 13.56 3.83
C ALA A 83 13.04 13.02 5.26
N GLU A 84 12.85 11.72 5.40
CA GLU A 84 12.69 11.04 6.70
C GLU A 84 13.64 9.84 6.83
N THR A 85 14.21 9.65 8.01
CA THR A 85 15.14 8.54 8.28
C THR A 85 14.90 7.94 9.66
N ALA A 86 15.47 6.76 9.92
CA ALA A 86 15.44 6.11 11.23
C ALA A 86 15.97 7.02 12.36
N ALA A 87 16.91 7.92 12.09
CA ALA A 87 17.39 8.91 13.03
C ALA A 87 16.32 9.91 13.45
N SER A 88 15.40 10.28 12.56
CA SER A 88 14.28 11.19 12.85
C SER A 88 13.34 10.64 13.93
N ARG A 89 13.27 9.32 14.07
CA ARG A 89 12.43 8.61 15.04
C ARG A 89 12.67 9.01 16.48
N LYS A 90 13.89 9.42 16.82
CA LYS A 90 14.29 9.78 18.20
C LYS A 90 13.95 11.22 18.57
N ILE A 91 13.56 12.06 17.62
CA ILE A 91 13.51 13.51 17.76
C ILE A 91 12.09 14.06 17.57
N LYS A 92 11.21 13.33 16.85
CA LYS A 92 9.89 13.82 16.46
C LYS A 92 8.79 13.07 17.20
N GLU A 93 7.94 13.82 17.89
CA GLU A 93 6.71 13.32 18.50
C GLU A 93 5.50 14.03 17.89
N TYR A 94 4.39 13.33 17.84
CA TYR A 94 3.09 13.86 17.47
C TYR A 94 2.06 13.41 18.51
N LYS A 95 1.43 14.36 19.19
CA LYS A 95 0.50 14.10 20.32
C LYS A 95 1.09 13.12 21.35
N GLY A 96 2.36 13.33 21.72
CA GLY A 96 3.07 12.50 22.70
C GLY A 96 3.44 11.09 22.24
N GLN A 97 3.29 10.77 20.96
CA GLN A 97 3.68 9.48 20.38
C GLN A 97 4.88 9.62 19.44
N PRO A 98 5.85 8.69 19.50
CA PRO A 98 6.98 8.70 18.57
C PRO A 98 6.49 8.66 17.13
N VAL A 99 7.02 9.54 16.29
CA VAL A 99 6.73 9.56 14.85
C VAL A 99 7.81 8.79 14.12
N ASN A 100 7.40 7.75 13.43
CA ASN A 100 8.30 6.90 12.68
C ASN A 100 8.81 7.58 11.39
N MET A 101 9.75 6.92 10.74
CA MET A 101 10.58 7.37 9.61
C MET A 101 9.87 7.37 8.24
N GLY A 102 8.54 7.40 8.22
CA GLY A 102 7.74 7.46 6.99
C GLY A 102 7.36 8.88 6.59
N VAL A 103 7.17 9.12 5.31
CA VAL A 103 6.55 10.36 4.80
C VAL A 103 5.08 10.38 5.16
N ILE A 104 4.38 9.25 4.95
CA ILE A 104 3.05 9.02 5.52
C ILE A 104 3.19 7.98 6.64
N VAL A 105 2.65 8.29 7.80
CA VAL A 105 2.65 7.42 8.98
C VAL A 105 1.22 7.14 9.42
N LEU A 106 0.82 5.86 9.44
CA LEU A 106 -0.44 5.43 10.03
C LEU A 106 -0.18 4.93 11.45
N GLN A 107 -0.66 5.65 12.45
CA GLN A 107 -0.49 5.26 13.83
C GLN A 107 -1.39 4.09 14.22
N LYS A 108 -1.08 3.44 15.34
CA LYS A 108 -1.94 2.39 15.91
C LYS A 108 -3.35 2.95 16.14
N GLY A 109 -4.36 2.26 15.65
CA GLY A 109 -5.77 2.69 15.71
C GLY A 109 -6.25 3.52 14.51
N ALA A 110 -5.36 3.94 13.60
CA ALA A 110 -5.72 4.55 12.32
C ALA A 110 -6.20 3.49 11.30
N ASP A 111 -7.12 2.65 11.73
CA ASP A 111 -7.60 1.50 10.97
C ASP A 111 -8.53 1.91 9.83
N ASP A 112 -8.70 1.01 8.85
CA ASP A 112 -9.63 1.21 7.74
C ASP A 112 -9.29 2.39 6.81
N CYS A 113 -8.02 2.82 6.77
CA CYS A 113 -7.57 3.92 5.94
C CYS A 113 -7.27 3.50 4.49
N ILE A 114 -7.45 4.44 3.58
CA ILE A 114 -7.16 4.27 2.14
C ILE A 114 -6.23 5.39 1.68
N ILE A 115 -5.17 5.02 0.97
CA ILE A 115 -4.28 5.94 0.25
C ILE A 115 -4.39 5.60 -1.24
N SER A 116 -4.80 6.56 -2.07
CA SER A 116 -5.09 6.31 -3.47
C SER A 116 -4.70 7.48 -4.38
N GLY A 117 -4.23 7.17 -5.59
CA GLY A 117 -4.10 8.13 -6.67
C GLY A 117 -2.99 9.17 -6.49
N LEU A 118 -1.91 8.85 -5.77
CA LEU A 118 -0.83 9.81 -5.49
C LEU A 118 0.55 9.15 -5.44
N THR A 119 1.59 9.99 -5.51
CA THR A 119 2.98 9.60 -5.28
C THR A 119 3.38 9.95 -3.86
N VAL A 120 3.92 8.97 -3.13
CA VAL A 120 4.60 9.18 -1.85
C VAL A 120 6.09 8.93 -2.04
N TYR A 121 6.91 9.92 -1.73
CA TYR A 121 8.35 9.82 -1.96
C TYR A 121 9.16 10.26 -0.74
N ASN A 122 9.94 9.34 -0.20
CA ASN A 122 10.97 9.67 0.78
C ASN A 122 12.30 9.92 0.05
N ASN A 123 12.67 11.18 -0.07
CA ASN A 123 13.83 11.64 -0.83
C ASN A 123 15.08 11.93 0.03
N TYR A 124 15.17 11.35 1.22
CA TYR A 124 16.29 11.60 2.14
C TYR A 124 17.64 11.29 1.51
N GLY A 125 17.76 10.18 0.78
CA GLY A 125 19.01 9.74 0.17
C GLY A 125 19.52 10.68 -0.94
N THR A 126 18.63 11.39 -1.63
CA THR A 126 19.00 12.36 -2.67
C THR A 126 19.16 13.78 -2.16
N THR A 127 18.50 14.16 -1.07
CA THR A 127 18.47 15.57 -0.60
C THR A 127 19.27 15.81 0.66
N VAL A 128 19.56 14.79 1.46
CA VAL A 128 20.27 14.91 2.73
C VAL A 128 21.54 14.08 2.73
N GLU A 129 21.43 12.75 2.66
CA GLU A 129 22.58 11.85 2.74
C GLU A 129 22.28 10.50 2.09
N GLN A 130 23.15 10.05 1.20
CA GLN A 130 23.08 8.72 0.60
C GLN A 130 23.38 7.65 1.66
N THR A 131 22.36 6.93 2.11
CA THR A 131 22.49 5.88 3.13
C THR A 131 21.48 4.76 2.89
N THR A 132 21.79 3.57 3.41
CA THR A 132 20.92 2.38 3.35
C THR A 132 20.06 2.17 4.61
N VAL A 133 19.95 3.17 5.49
CA VAL A 133 19.05 3.10 6.63
C VAL A 133 17.57 3.12 6.20
N HIS A 134 16.68 2.75 7.09
CA HIS A 134 15.24 2.81 6.84
C HIS A 134 14.79 4.23 6.49
N GLN A 135 14.17 4.38 5.33
CA GLN A 135 13.67 5.65 4.79
C GLN A 135 12.31 5.39 4.11
N MET A 136 11.34 4.97 4.89
CA MET A 136 10.06 4.51 4.36
C MET A 136 9.29 5.66 3.70
N ALA A 137 8.67 5.40 2.56
CA ALA A 137 7.67 6.33 2.02
C ALA A 137 6.38 6.23 2.85
N ILE A 138 5.90 5.01 3.10
CA ILE A 138 4.73 4.75 3.95
C ILE A 138 5.13 3.80 5.07
N TYR A 139 4.87 4.21 6.30
CA TYR A 139 5.00 3.37 7.49
C TYR A 139 3.67 3.29 8.23
N GLY A 140 3.36 2.17 8.86
CA GLY A 140 2.14 2.08 9.65
C GLY A 140 2.09 0.98 10.68
N GLN A 141 1.29 1.22 11.73
CA GLN A 141 0.92 0.24 12.77
C GLN A 141 -0.59 -0.01 12.82
N ALA A 142 -1.33 0.54 11.86
CA ALA A 142 -2.76 0.34 11.69
C ALA A 142 -3.04 -0.98 10.96
N THR A 143 -4.28 -1.45 11.03
CA THR A 143 -4.77 -2.62 10.29
C THR A 143 -5.85 -2.24 9.28
N ARG A 144 -6.22 -3.15 8.40
CA ARG A 144 -7.17 -2.93 7.29
C ARG A 144 -6.82 -1.69 6.45
N THR A 145 -5.51 -1.58 6.14
CA THR A 145 -4.97 -0.47 5.34
C THR A 145 -4.98 -0.84 3.86
N ILE A 146 -5.49 0.06 3.04
CA ILE A 146 -5.54 -0.05 1.58
C ILE A 146 -4.62 1.00 0.96
N VAL A 147 -3.69 0.57 0.10
CA VAL A 147 -2.88 1.47 -0.75
C VAL A 147 -3.05 1.04 -2.19
N ILE A 148 -3.65 1.90 -3.02
CA ILE A 148 -4.00 1.57 -4.41
C ILE A 148 -3.65 2.71 -5.36
N ASN A 149 -3.26 2.35 -6.60
CA ASN A 149 -2.96 3.34 -7.64
C ASN A 149 -1.97 4.41 -7.16
N CYS A 150 -0.86 3.98 -6.54
CA CYS A 150 0.16 4.88 -6.00
C CYS A 150 1.56 4.56 -6.53
N ASN A 151 2.38 5.61 -6.63
CA ASN A 151 3.82 5.45 -6.65
C ASN A 151 4.32 5.52 -5.20
N VAL A 152 5.07 4.53 -4.76
CA VAL A 152 5.64 4.45 -3.41
C VAL A 152 7.16 4.33 -3.54
N TRP A 153 7.85 5.45 -3.36
CA TRP A 153 9.28 5.58 -3.62
C TRP A 153 10.06 5.94 -2.36
N ALA A 154 11.21 5.33 -2.21
CA ALA A 154 12.16 5.65 -1.15
C ALA A 154 13.59 5.65 -1.70
N ASP A 155 14.46 6.44 -1.11
CA ASP A 155 15.90 6.46 -1.44
C ASP A 155 16.74 5.58 -0.51
N GLY A 156 16.12 4.90 0.43
CA GLY A 156 16.75 3.93 1.33
C GLY A 156 15.98 2.62 1.39
N ASN A 157 16.04 1.93 2.52
CA ASN A 157 15.33 0.67 2.73
C ASN A 157 13.83 0.86 3.00
N ASP A 158 13.04 -0.19 2.70
CA ASP A 158 11.67 -0.40 3.18
C ASP A 158 10.64 0.63 2.68
N ALA A 159 10.39 0.69 1.39
CA ALA A 159 9.52 1.72 0.81
C ALA A 159 8.09 1.73 1.40
N LEU A 160 7.46 0.55 1.57
CA LEU A 160 6.12 0.38 2.14
C LEU A 160 6.15 -0.65 3.27
N SER A 161 6.06 -0.17 4.51
CA SER A 161 6.21 -0.99 5.72
C SER A 161 5.01 -0.85 6.65
N LEU A 162 4.19 -1.87 6.72
CA LEU A 162 3.02 -1.91 7.59
C LEU A 162 3.20 -2.97 8.67
N TRP A 163 3.48 -2.51 9.90
CA TRP A 163 3.95 -3.30 11.02
C TRP A 163 3.05 -3.18 12.24
N ALA A 164 1.78 -3.52 12.11
CA ALA A 164 0.91 -3.64 13.29
C ALA A 164 1.53 -4.62 14.31
N PRO A 165 1.53 -4.31 15.61
CA PRO A 165 2.23 -5.12 16.62
C PRO A 165 1.87 -6.60 16.60
N ASP A 166 0.59 -6.92 16.45
CA ASP A 166 0.09 -8.30 16.42
C ASP A 166 -0.11 -8.85 15.00
N GLY A 167 0.34 -8.08 14.00
CA GLY A 167 0.09 -8.30 12.59
C GLY A 167 -1.24 -7.73 12.12
N GLY A 168 -1.21 -7.06 10.97
CA GLY A 168 -2.38 -6.41 10.37
C GLY A 168 -2.87 -7.12 9.12
N MET A 169 -3.89 -6.54 8.50
CA MET A 169 -4.41 -6.92 7.19
C MET A 169 -4.15 -5.76 6.22
N TYR A 170 -3.52 -6.05 5.09
CA TYR A 170 -3.08 -5.03 4.13
C TYR A 170 -3.44 -5.42 2.71
N TYR A 171 -4.03 -4.49 1.99
CA TYR A 171 -4.37 -4.67 0.58
C TYR A 171 -3.68 -3.63 -0.27
N HIS A 172 -2.99 -4.10 -1.30
CA HIS A 172 -2.25 -3.26 -2.23
C HIS A 172 -2.62 -3.63 -3.68
N ALA A 173 -2.88 -2.62 -4.51
CA ALA A 173 -3.14 -2.86 -5.92
C ALA A 173 -2.64 -1.71 -6.80
N ASP A 174 -2.14 -2.06 -7.99
CA ASP A 174 -1.69 -1.09 -8.99
C ASP A 174 -0.63 -0.12 -8.46
N LEU A 175 0.34 -0.65 -7.69
CA LEU A 175 1.45 0.12 -7.14
C LEU A 175 2.69 0.06 -8.04
N TYR A 176 3.43 1.16 -8.07
CA TYR A 176 4.83 1.18 -8.48
C TYR A 176 5.72 1.43 -7.28
N LEU A 177 6.39 0.38 -6.80
CA LEU A 177 7.30 0.44 -5.66
C LEU A 177 8.74 0.58 -6.17
N ARG A 178 9.44 1.59 -5.67
CA ARG A 178 10.84 1.85 -6.03
C ARG A 178 11.70 2.14 -4.81
N CYS A 179 12.84 1.44 -4.72
CA CYS A 179 13.79 1.63 -3.61
C CYS A 179 15.16 1.06 -4.00
N PRO A 180 16.28 1.72 -3.66
CA PRO A 180 17.62 1.19 -3.90
C PRO A 180 18.09 0.22 -2.83
N GLY A 181 17.38 0.11 -1.72
CA GLY A 181 17.74 -0.69 -0.56
C GLY A 181 17.16 -2.10 -0.59
N VAL A 182 16.65 -2.56 0.54
CA VAL A 182 15.96 -3.85 0.68
C VAL A 182 14.48 -3.65 0.95
N ASP A 183 13.71 -4.70 0.69
CA ASP A 183 12.36 -4.88 1.22
C ASP A 183 11.39 -3.77 0.80
N PHE A 184 11.11 -3.66 -0.51
CA PHE A 184 10.22 -2.62 -1.06
C PHE A 184 8.80 -2.72 -0.52
N LEU A 185 8.35 -3.94 -0.23
CA LEU A 185 7.10 -4.26 0.44
C LEU A 185 7.38 -5.10 1.68
N CYS A 186 7.09 -4.57 2.84
CA CYS A 186 7.41 -5.14 4.15
C CYS A 186 6.18 -5.26 5.04
N PRO A 187 5.25 -6.16 4.80
CA PRO A 187 4.11 -6.34 5.68
C PRO A 187 4.42 -7.26 6.86
N ARG A 188 3.80 -6.95 8.01
CA ARG A 188 3.70 -7.85 9.16
C ARG A 188 2.25 -8.28 9.33
N GLY A 189 1.95 -9.57 9.10
CA GLY A 189 0.59 -10.10 9.19
C GLY A 189 0.08 -10.65 7.85
N TRP A 190 -1.15 -10.36 7.49
CA TRP A 190 -1.74 -10.76 6.22
C TRP A 190 -1.62 -9.64 5.19
N CYS A 191 -1.12 -9.95 4.01
CA CYS A 191 -1.03 -8.99 2.93
C CYS A 191 -1.43 -9.61 1.59
N TYR A 192 -2.27 -8.90 0.86
CA TYR A 192 -2.57 -9.21 -0.54
C TYR A 192 -2.15 -8.06 -1.42
N ALA A 193 -1.25 -8.33 -2.37
CA ALA A 193 -0.77 -7.36 -3.35
C ALA A 193 -1.05 -7.86 -4.77
N THR A 194 -1.57 -7.00 -5.64
CA THR A 194 -1.92 -7.40 -7.01
C THR A 194 -1.61 -6.30 -8.02
N ARG A 195 -1.16 -6.68 -9.21
CA ARG A 195 -0.82 -5.76 -10.29
C ARG A 195 0.17 -4.67 -9.85
N CYS A 196 1.14 -5.07 -9.05
CA CYS A 196 2.21 -4.20 -8.59
C CYS A 196 3.47 -4.38 -9.44
N THR A 197 4.24 -3.31 -9.59
CA THR A 197 5.58 -3.33 -10.16
C THR A 197 6.59 -3.03 -9.06
N PHE A 198 7.55 -3.92 -8.92
CA PHE A 198 8.68 -3.78 -7.99
C PHE A 198 9.92 -3.49 -8.82
N TYR A 199 10.52 -2.31 -8.66
CA TYR A 199 11.69 -1.91 -9.41
C TYR A 199 12.73 -1.26 -8.50
N GLY A 200 13.96 -1.73 -8.54
CA GLY A 200 14.97 -1.16 -7.67
C GLY A 200 16.40 -1.53 -7.97
N ASP A 201 17.22 -1.39 -6.96
CA ASP A 201 18.67 -1.58 -7.02
C ASP A 201 19.19 -2.26 -5.74
N GLY A 202 18.28 -2.86 -4.98
CA GLY A 202 18.53 -3.39 -3.67
C GLY A 202 19.01 -4.85 -3.64
N ARG A 203 19.02 -5.43 -2.42
CA ARG A 203 19.42 -6.80 -2.17
C ARG A 203 18.27 -7.81 -2.16
N ALA A 204 17.06 -7.36 -1.78
CA ALA A 204 15.83 -8.15 -1.78
C ALA A 204 14.63 -7.23 -2.05
N LEU A 205 13.61 -7.72 -2.74
CA LEU A 205 12.46 -6.92 -3.17
C LEU A 205 11.31 -6.97 -2.17
N ILE A 206 11.07 -8.11 -1.55
CA ILE A 206 9.96 -8.33 -0.62
C ILE A 206 10.44 -8.91 0.70
N TRP A 207 9.75 -8.55 1.77
CA TRP A 207 9.94 -9.09 3.10
C TRP A 207 8.59 -9.38 3.75
N HIS A 208 8.52 -10.41 4.57
CA HIS A 208 7.32 -10.73 5.33
C HIS A 208 7.65 -11.18 6.76
N ASP A 209 6.79 -10.81 7.70
CA ASP A 209 6.85 -11.27 9.09
C ASP A 209 5.48 -11.81 9.52
N GLY A 210 5.41 -13.11 9.73
CA GLY A 210 4.21 -13.80 10.20
C GLY A 210 3.96 -13.65 11.71
N ARG A 211 4.90 -13.08 12.47
CA ARG A 211 4.76 -12.89 13.95
C ARG A 211 4.42 -14.16 14.70
N GLY A 212 5.04 -15.29 14.33
CA GLY A 212 4.80 -16.57 14.98
C GLY A 212 3.38 -17.15 14.75
N ASN A 213 2.70 -16.72 13.70
CA ASN A 213 1.41 -17.29 13.31
C ASN A 213 1.50 -17.83 11.87
N PRO A 214 1.47 -19.16 11.69
CA PRO A 214 1.65 -19.81 10.39
C PRO A 214 0.52 -19.52 9.39
N ASP A 215 -0.62 -19.00 9.83
CA ASP A 215 -1.72 -18.61 8.94
C ASP A 215 -1.51 -17.26 8.27
N LYS A 216 -0.59 -16.43 8.80
CA LYS A 216 -0.27 -15.14 8.21
C LYS A 216 0.54 -15.34 6.93
N LYS A 217 0.16 -14.61 5.90
CA LYS A 217 0.68 -14.83 4.55
C LYS A 217 0.83 -13.54 3.76
N LEU A 218 1.82 -13.53 2.86
CA LEU A 218 1.97 -12.55 1.80
C LEU A 218 1.59 -13.20 0.47
N VAL A 219 0.50 -12.74 -0.09
CA VAL A 219 0.00 -13.15 -1.41
C VAL A 219 0.29 -12.04 -2.40
N ILE A 220 0.99 -12.37 -3.49
CA ILE A 220 1.27 -11.44 -4.58
C ILE A 220 0.78 -12.06 -5.88
N THR A 221 -0.11 -11.37 -6.60
CA THR A 221 -0.65 -11.85 -7.86
C THR A 221 -0.43 -10.85 -8.99
N ASP A 222 -0.34 -11.35 -10.23
CA ASP A 222 -0.36 -10.54 -11.45
C ASP A 222 0.66 -9.37 -11.43
N SER A 223 1.82 -9.58 -10.81
CA SER A 223 2.79 -8.53 -10.50
C SER A 223 4.11 -8.75 -11.23
N HIS A 224 4.90 -7.68 -11.36
CA HIS A 224 6.18 -7.69 -12.05
C HIS A 224 7.33 -7.31 -11.15
N PHE A 225 8.44 -8.06 -11.23
CA PHE A 225 9.65 -7.85 -10.45
C PHE A 225 10.83 -7.57 -11.37
N ASP A 226 11.49 -6.45 -11.16
CA ASP A 226 12.67 -6.02 -11.91
C ASP A 226 13.69 -5.31 -11.02
N SER A 227 14.93 -5.24 -11.47
CA SER A 227 16.01 -4.56 -10.78
C SER A 227 17.10 -4.09 -11.76
N LYS A 228 17.82 -3.04 -11.39
CA LYS A 228 19.00 -2.60 -12.13
C LYS A 228 20.14 -3.61 -12.05
N ARG A 229 20.29 -4.29 -10.91
CA ARG A 229 21.35 -5.25 -10.61
C ARG A 229 20.77 -6.61 -10.23
N PRO A 230 21.58 -7.69 -10.23
CA PRO A 230 21.16 -8.97 -9.69
C PRO A 230 20.65 -8.84 -8.24
N VAL A 231 19.48 -9.42 -7.96
CA VAL A 231 18.77 -9.25 -6.69
C VAL A 231 18.07 -10.56 -6.28
N THR A 232 17.98 -10.84 -4.98
CA THR A 232 17.13 -11.91 -4.46
C THR A 232 15.65 -11.46 -4.48
N LEU A 233 14.74 -12.40 -4.69
CA LEU A 233 13.31 -12.07 -4.73
C LEU A 233 12.82 -11.60 -3.36
N GLY A 234 13.19 -12.31 -2.28
CA GLY A 234 12.71 -11.94 -0.97
C GLY A 234 13.27 -12.75 0.18
N ARG A 235 12.82 -12.39 1.38
CA ARG A 235 13.19 -13.03 2.64
C ARG A 235 12.07 -12.88 3.67
N TYR A 236 12.10 -13.65 4.75
CA TYR A 236 11.12 -13.55 5.82
C TYR A 236 11.72 -13.65 7.23
N HIS A 237 10.97 -13.13 8.18
CA HIS A 237 11.21 -13.29 9.62
C HIS A 237 10.04 -14.01 10.27
N HIS A 238 10.30 -14.80 11.32
CA HIS A 238 9.29 -15.57 12.01
C HIS A 238 8.50 -16.49 11.06
N ASP A 239 7.41 -17.06 11.49
CA ASP A 239 6.56 -17.85 10.62
C ASP A 239 5.94 -16.99 9.52
N SER A 240 5.98 -17.49 8.31
CA SER A 240 5.55 -16.78 7.13
C SER A 240 5.16 -17.75 6.03
N GLN A 241 4.19 -17.38 5.22
CA GLN A 241 3.85 -18.06 3.98
C GLN A 241 3.82 -17.06 2.82
N PHE A 242 4.32 -17.48 1.68
CA PHE A 242 4.30 -16.71 0.43
C PHE A 242 3.49 -17.44 -0.63
N PHE A 243 2.67 -16.70 -1.33
CA PHE A 243 1.95 -17.16 -2.51
C PHE A 243 2.21 -16.19 -3.65
N LEU A 244 2.91 -16.63 -4.70
CA LEU A 244 3.18 -15.83 -5.89
C LEU A 244 2.46 -16.47 -7.07
N LEU A 245 1.46 -15.77 -7.62
CA LEU A 245 0.61 -16.28 -8.70
C LEU A 245 0.65 -15.34 -9.91
N ASN A 246 0.83 -15.90 -11.09
CA ASN A 246 0.83 -15.15 -12.35
C ASN A 246 1.85 -13.98 -12.37
N CYS A 247 2.95 -14.11 -11.65
CA CYS A 247 3.98 -13.08 -11.57
C CYS A 247 5.00 -13.22 -12.69
N THR A 248 5.53 -12.09 -13.13
CA THR A 248 6.65 -12.03 -14.09
C THR A 248 7.88 -11.44 -13.44
N MET A 249 9.06 -11.93 -13.84
CA MET A 249 10.35 -11.53 -13.29
C MET A 249 11.36 -11.35 -14.41
N THR A 250 12.19 -10.32 -14.31
CA THR A 250 13.33 -10.19 -15.23
C THR A 250 14.46 -11.15 -14.87
N SER A 251 15.43 -11.32 -15.78
CA SER A 251 16.63 -12.10 -15.55
C SER A 251 17.50 -11.57 -14.38
N LYS A 252 17.17 -10.40 -13.82
CA LYS A 252 17.85 -9.83 -12.66
C LYS A 252 17.53 -10.55 -11.36
N ILE A 253 16.43 -11.28 -11.29
CA ILE A 253 16.16 -12.16 -10.14
C ILE A 253 17.11 -13.34 -10.20
N ILE A 254 17.96 -13.50 -9.17
CA ILE A 254 19.01 -14.54 -9.12
C ILE A 254 18.48 -15.86 -8.56
N ASP A 255 19.28 -16.93 -8.73
CA ASP A 255 19.00 -18.27 -8.19
C ASP A 255 19.21 -18.30 -6.68
N HIS A 256 18.25 -17.72 -5.97
CA HIS A 256 18.23 -17.70 -4.51
C HIS A 256 16.78 -17.76 -4.02
N PRO A 257 16.33 -18.88 -3.46
CA PRO A 257 14.95 -19.03 -2.93
C PRO A 257 14.62 -17.97 -1.86
N ILE A 258 13.34 -17.65 -1.73
CA ILE A 258 12.86 -16.86 -0.60
C ILE A 258 13.17 -17.64 0.68
N GLY A 259 14.03 -17.09 1.51
CA GLY A 259 14.58 -17.76 2.67
C GLY A 259 14.36 -17.02 3.99
N TYR A 260 14.61 -17.75 5.08
CA TYR A 260 14.59 -17.21 6.42
C TYR A 260 15.80 -16.29 6.66
N ALA A 261 15.56 -15.14 7.27
CA ALA A 261 16.62 -14.13 7.46
C ALA A 261 17.49 -14.40 8.69
N TYR A 262 17.05 -15.25 9.64
CA TYR A 262 17.80 -15.62 10.83
C TYR A 262 17.90 -17.14 10.95
N SER A 263 19.08 -17.65 11.28
CA SER A 263 19.39 -19.09 11.25
C SER A 263 18.99 -19.88 12.48
N ASP A 264 18.55 -19.23 13.56
CA ASP A 264 18.51 -19.80 14.90
C ASP A 264 17.09 -19.97 15.49
N GLN A 265 16.04 -19.67 14.75
CA GLN A 265 14.66 -19.90 15.17
C GLN A 265 14.09 -21.21 14.62
N VAL A 266 13.47 -21.99 15.52
CA VAL A 266 12.60 -23.10 15.12
C VAL A 266 11.30 -22.50 14.59
N LEU A 267 10.97 -22.83 13.34
CA LEU A 267 9.75 -22.39 12.69
C LEU A 267 8.65 -23.43 12.93
N ASP A 268 7.42 -22.97 13.17
CA ASP A 268 6.26 -23.83 13.31
C ASP A 268 5.96 -24.59 12.01
N SER A 269 5.27 -25.71 12.15
CA SER A 269 4.71 -26.42 11.00
C SER A 269 3.64 -25.55 10.34
N ILE A 270 3.58 -25.59 9.03
CA ILE A 270 2.67 -24.78 8.23
C ILE A 270 1.68 -25.66 7.47
N PRO A 271 0.51 -25.14 7.13
CA PRO A 271 -0.41 -25.82 6.25
C PRO A 271 0.28 -26.25 4.94
N TRP A 272 -0.04 -27.44 4.46
CA TRP A 272 0.37 -28.02 3.18
C TRP A 272 1.89 -28.20 2.97
N GLY A 273 2.72 -27.96 3.98
CA GLY A 273 4.14 -28.34 4.02
C GLY A 273 5.14 -27.43 3.33
N ASN A 274 4.73 -26.38 2.62
CA ASN A 274 5.64 -25.41 2.00
C ASN A 274 5.38 -24.00 2.53
N ARG A 275 6.46 -23.22 2.68
CA ARG A 275 6.36 -21.79 3.05
C ARG A 275 6.25 -20.88 1.84
N VAL A 276 6.71 -21.33 0.67
CA VAL A 276 6.68 -20.56 -0.57
C VAL A 276 5.93 -21.38 -1.63
N TYR A 277 4.85 -20.82 -2.11
CA TYR A 277 4.03 -21.38 -3.17
C TYR A 277 4.14 -20.53 -4.42
N MET A 278 4.42 -21.18 -5.54
CA MET A 278 4.51 -20.60 -6.88
C MET A 278 3.43 -21.19 -7.78
N TYR A 279 2.78 -20.34 -8.56
CA TYR A 279 1.84 -20.77 -9.59
C TYR A 279 1.92 -19.84 -10.81
N ASN A 280 2.18 -20.41 -11.99
CA ASN A 280 2.28 -19.68 -13.25
C ASN A 280 3.24 -18.46 -13.17
N VAL A 281 4.36 -18.62 -12.49
CA VAL A 281 5.42 -17.61 -12.43
C VAL A 281 6.32 -17.76 -13.64
N LYS A 282 6.75 -16.64 -14.23
CA LYS A 282 7.62 -16.61 -15.40
C LYS A 282 8.80 -15.68 -15.18
N ARG A 283 10.01 -16.19 -15.44
CA ARG A 283 11.24 -15.42 -15.37
C ARG A 283 11.91 -15.36 -16.74
N ASP A 284 12.41 -14.21 -17.13
CA ASP A 284 13.21 -14.05 -18.34
C ASP A 284 14.52 -14.86 -18.20
N GLY A 285 14.81 -15.67 -19.22
CA GLY A 285 15.92 -16.63 -19.21
C GLY A 285 15.60 -17.98 -18.56
N GLY A 286 14.33 -18.22 -18.21
CA GLY A 286 13.83 -19.47 -17.64
C GLY A 286 13.73 -19.43 -16.11
N ASN A 287 12.82 -20.23 -15.58
CA ASN A 287 12.59 -20.39 -14.16
C ASN A 287 13.72 -21.23 -13.53
N PHE A 288 14.09 -20.90 -12.30
CA PHE A 288 14.87 -21.79 -11.45
C PHE A 288 13.97 -22.90 -10.86
N ALA A 289 14.55 -23.98 -10.39
CA ALA A 289 13.80 -25.12 -9.85
C ALA A 289 12.83 -24.74 -8.72
N TRP A 290 13.20 -23.80 -7.86
CA TRP A 290 12.35 -23.31 -6.78
C TRP A 290 11.18 -22.42 -7.23
N MET A 291 11.17 -21.98 -8.49
CA MET A 291 10.08 -21.19 -9.09
C MET A 291 9.03 -22.03 -9.80
N GLU A 292 9.22 -23.37 -9.81
CA GLU A 292 8.25 -24.26 -10.44
C GLU A 292 6.91 -24.28 -9.68
N ASN A 293 5.83 -24.54 -10.44
CA ASN A 293 4.51 -24.68 -9.83
C ASN A 293 4.48 -25.76 -8.77
N ASN A 294 4.22 -25.39 -7.54
CA ASN A 294 4.11 -26.29 -6.40
C ASN A 294 2.79 -26.13 -5.60
N LEU A 295 2.03 -25.08 -5.84
CA LEU A 295 0.81 -24.76 -5.10
C LEU A 295 -0.19 -25.94 -5.13
N GLU A 296 -0.58 -26.37 -6.31
CA GLU A 296 -1.62 -27.42 -6.46
C GLU A 296 -1.09 -28.83 -6.27
N LYS A 297 0.22 -28.99 -6.02
CA LYS A 297 0.83 -30.30 -5.74
C LYS A 297 0.74 -30.69 -4.27
N ALA A 298 0.59 -29.74 -3.37
CA ALA A 298 0.52 -30.00 -1.93
C ALA A 298 -0.89 -30.48 -1.55
N LYS A 299 -0.97 -31.60 -0.83
CA LYS A 299 -2.26 -32.18 -0.40
C LYS A 299 -3.05 -31.18 0.45
N GLY A 300 -4.27 -30.86 0.02
CA GLY A 300 -5.17 -29.95 0.73
C GLY A 300 -4.87 -28.46 0.51
N SER A 301 -3.87 -28.10 -0.34
CA SER A 301 -3.63 -26.72 -0.71
C SER A 301 -4.79 -26.13 -1.52
N PRO A 302 -5.02 -24.82 -1.45
CA PRO A 302 -6.05 -24.18 -2.25
C PRO A 302 -5.70 -24.26 -3.75
N LYS A 303 -6.70 -24.23 -4.59
CA LYS A 303 -6.50 -24.00 -6.03
C LYS A 303 -6.13 -22.54 -6.27
N ALA A 304 -5.33 -22.28 -7.29
CA ALA A 304 -4.96 -20.91 -7.65
C ALA A 304 -6.16 -19.98 -7.86
N SER A 305 -7.27 -20.50 -8.41
CA SER A 305 -8.52 -19.78 -8.63
C SER A 305 -9.27 -19.40 -7.34
N GLU A 306 -8.98 -20.04 -6.22
CA GLU A 306 -9.60 -19.75 -4.93
C GLU A 306 -8.86 -18.64 -4.17
N ILE A 307 -7.59 -18.39 -4.54
CA ILE A 307 -6.73 -17.39 -3.89
C ILE A 307 -7.09 -15.99 -4.39
N ASN A 308 -7.65 -15.18 -3.50
CA ASN A 308 -8.00 -13.78 -3.71
C ASN A 308 -7.82 -13.01 -2.39
N ALA A 309 -8.13 -11.71 -2.39
CA ALA A 309 -7.98 -10.89 -1.20
C ALA A 309 -8.81 -11.41 -0.03
N LYS A 310 -10.08 -11.75 -0.24
CA LYS A 310 -10.96 -12.27 0.81
C LYS A 310 -10.45 -13.59 1.40
N TRP A 311 -9.96 -14.49 0.56
CA TRP A 311 -9.33 -15.74 1.01
C TRP A 311 -8.08 -15.46 1.85
N THR A 312 -7.23 -14.53 1.39
CA THR A 312 -5.99 -14.14 2.10
C THR A 312 -6.26 -13.70 3.53
N PHE A 313 -7.37 -13.00 3.75
CA PHE A 313 -7.78 -12.50 5.07
C PHE A 313 -8.72 -13.45 5.82
N GLY A 314 -8.83 -14.72 5.41
CA GLY A 314 -9.69 -15.73 6.06
C GLY A 314 -11.18 -15.33 6.08
N GLY A 315 -11.63 -14.50 5.18
CA GLY A 315 -13.00 -13.97 5.13
C GLY A 315 -13.30 -12.86 6.14
N ALA A 316 -12.35 -12.51 7.04
CA ALA A 316 -12.55 -11.48 8.06
C ALA A 316 -12.61 -10.05 7.49
N TRP A 317 -12.07 -9.83 6.31
CA TRP A 317 -12.04 -8.53 5.63
C TRP A 317 -12.14 -8.69 4.12
N ASP A 318 -12.94 -7.84 3.48
CA ASP A 318 -13.09 -7.77 2.02
C ASP A 318 -12.75 -6.35 1.53
N PRO A 319 -11.47 -6.07 1.25
CA PRO A 319 -11.04 -4.75 0.79
C PRO A 319 -11.57 -4.41 -0.60
N GLU A 320 -11.79 -5.39 -1.48
CA GLU A 320 -12.29 -5.15 -2.83
C GLU A 320 -13.75 -4.68 -2.79
N ALA A 321 -14.57 -5.22 -1.90
CA ALA A 321 -15.93 -4.72 -1.67
C ALA A 321 -15.93 -3.29 -1.12
N LYS A 322 -14.98 -2.96 -0.21
CA LYS A 322 -14.81 -1.59 0.31
C LYS A 322 -14.41 -0.61 -0.81
N ILE A 323 -13.48 -0.98 -1.66
CA ILE A 323 -13.07 -0.18 -2.82
C ILE A 323 -14.24 0.00 -3.78
N GLN A 324 -15.00 -1.05 -4.07
CA GLN A 324 -16.16 -0.99 -4.95
C GLN A 324 -17.24 -0.05 -4.42
N ALA A 325 -17.50 -0.05 -3.13
CA ALA A 325 -18.44 0.88 -2.50
C ALA A 325 -18.03 2.36 -2.64
N LEU A 326 -16.72 2.62 -2.79
CA LEU A 326 -16.14 3.95 -2.98
C LEU A 326 -15.73 4.24 -4.43
N TRP A 327 -16.06 3.36 -5.37
CA TRP A 327 -15.55 3.39 -6.73
C TRP A 327 -15.79 4.71 -7.45
N SER A 328 -17.01 5.25 -7.36
CA SER A 328 -17.37 6.52 -7.99
C SER A 328 -16.58 7.71 -7.45
N VAL A 329 -16.12 7.60 -6.19
CA VAL A 329 -15.35 8.66 -5.53
C VAL A 329 -13.86 8.52 -5.84
N LEU A 330 -13.32 7.31 -5.74
CA LEU A 330 -11.90 7.02 -5.96
C LEU A 330 -11.49 7.20 -7.42
N ALA A 331 -12.43 7.22 -8.36
CA ALA A 331 -12.19 7.26 -9.81
C ALA A 331 -11.13 6.22 -10.27
N TYR A 332 -11.02 5.14 -9.52
CA TYR A 332 -10.02 4.09 -9.71
C TYR A 332 -10.53 3.07 -10.73
N LYS A 333 -9.71 2.73 -11.70
CA LYS A 333 -9.97 1.64 -12.65
C LYS A 333 -8.95 0.53 -12.41
N LYS A 334 -9.43 -0.64 -12.02
CA LYS A 334 -8.61 -1.83 -11.81
C LYS A 334 -7.74 -2.12 -13.02
N GLY A 335 -6.44 -2.30 -12.83
CA GLY A 335 -5.50 -2.61 -13.91
C GLY A 335 -5.14 -1.44 -14.82
N GLN A 336 -5.50 -0.21 -14.48
CA GLN A 336 -5.22 0.96 -15.33
C GLN A 336 -3.72 1.20 -15.54
N PHE A 337 -2.84 0.71 -14.66
CA PHE A 337 -1.42 1.06 -14.60
C PHE A 337 -0.47 -0.14 -14.71
N VAL A 338 -0.87 -1.21 -15.39
CA VAL A 338 -0.11 -2.48 -15.49
C VAL A 338 1.24 -2.36 -16.23
N ASN A 339 1.53 -1.25 -16.90
CA ASN A 339 2.75 -1.13 -17.71
C ASN A 339 3.53 0.14 -17.37
N TYR A 340 4.33 0.13 -16.31
CA TYR A 340 5.52 0.97 -16.32
C TYR A 340 6.53 0.35 -17.30
N LYS A 341 6.74 1.01 -18.42
CA LYS A 341 7.95 0.77 -19.20
C LYS A 341 9.11 1.17 -18.30
N THR A 342 9.95 0.20 -17.94
CA THR A 342 11.25 0.50 -17.32
C THR A 342 11.92 1.59 -18.12
N GLU A 343 12.25 2.70 -17.51
CA GLU A 343 13.07 3.72 -18.12
C GLU A 343 14.39 3.04 -18.54
N LYS A 344 14.66 3.06 -19.86
CA LYS A 344 15.89 2.51 -20.43
C LYS A 344 17.09 3.34 -20.02
#